data_659133331f2b5d70d8f773146e79ccf6
#
_entry.id   659133331f2b5d70d8f773146e79ccf6
#
_cell.length_a   1.000
_cell.length_b   1.000
_cell.length_c   1.000
_cell.angle_alpha   90.00
_cell.angle_beta   90.00
_cell.angle_gamma   90.00
#
_symmetry.space_group_name_H-M   'P 1'
#
loop_
_entity.id
_entity.type
_entity.pdbx_description
1 polymer ?
#
loop_
_entity_poly.entity_id
_entity_poly.type
_entity_poly.pdbx_seq_one_letter_code
_entity_poly.pdbx_strand_id
1 'polypeptide(L)' 'DLPTRLRIESEAIDAERQAARVRIDLAAAVSALRQALGLLPT' A
#
# COMPACT_ATOMS: atom_id res chain seq x y z
N ASP A 1 17.31 24.48 -5.94
CA ASP A 1 16.83 25.51 -5.03
C ASP A 1 15.91 24.89 -3.96
N LEU A 2 15.56 25.67 -2.95
CA LEU A 2 14.74 25.19 -1.85
C LEU A 2 13.35 24.73 -2.30
N PRO A 3 12.60 25.49 -3.10
CA PRO A 3 11.27 25.04 -3.54
C PRO A 3 11.32 23.74 -4.35
N THR A 4 12.31 23.60 -5.23
CA THR A 4 12.46 22.38 -6.03
C THR A 4 12.81 21.21 -5.14
N ARG A 5 13.72 21.43 -4.19
CA ARG A 5 14.12 20.37 -3.26
C ARG A 5 12.98 19.90 -2.39
N LEU A 6 12.19 20.85 -1.87
CA LEU A 6 11.01 20.51 -1.08
C LEU A 6 10.00 19.69 -1.89
N ARG A 7 9.81 20.04 -3.15
CA ARG A 7 8.88 19.32 -4.02
C ARG A 7 9.36 17.90 -4.26
N ILE A 8 10.67 17.74 -4.54
CA ILE A 8 11.23 16.41 -4.76
C ILE A 8 11.10 15.55 -3.51
N GLU A 9 11.40 16.11 -2.35
CA GLU A 9 11.28 15.39 -1.09
C GLU A 9 9.83 15.02 -0.79
N SER A 10 8.90 15.94 -1.06
CA SER A 10 7.47 15.69 -0.87
C SER A 10 6.97 14.59 -1.80
N GLU A 11 7.39 14.63 -3.07
CA GLU A 11 7.01 13.59 -4.03
C GLU A 11 7.56 12.22 -3.62
N ALA A 12 8.78 12.18 -3.09
CA ALA A 12 9.37 10.94 -2.60
C ALA A 12 8.59 10.37 -1.42
N ILE A 13 8.19 11.22 -0.48
CA ILE A 13 7.38 10.81 0.66
C ILE A 13 6.03 10.29 0.20
N ASP A 14 5.39 11.00 -0.73
CA ASP A 14 4.11 10.57 -1.27
C ASP A 14 4.20 9.22 -1.98
N ALA A 15 5.26 9.01 -2.74
CA ALA A 15 5.50 7.73 -3.42
C ALA A 15 5.69 6.60 -2.41
N GLU A 16 6.44 6.85 -1.33
CA GLU A 16 6.62 5.86 -0.27
C GLU A 16 5.30 5.51 0.41
N ARG A 17 4.46 6.53 0.68
CA ARG A 17 3.15 6.31 1.28
C ARG A 17 2.24 5.50 0.37
N GLN A 18 2.25 5.81 -0.92
CA GLN A 18 1.45 5.05 -1.89
C GLN A 18 1.90 3.60 -1.97
N ALA A 19 3.21 3.37 -2.00
CA ALA A 19 3.76 2.02 -2.02
C ALA A 19 3.37 1.24 -0.76
N ALA A 20 3.44 1.88 0.41
CA ALA A 20 3.02 1.26 1.66
C ALA A 20 1.53 0.94 1.65
N ARG A 21 0.71 1.83 1.10
CA ARG A 21 -0.73 1.61 0.99
C ARG A 21 -1.05 0.42 0.11
N VAL A 22 -0.39 0.31 -1.02
CA VAL A 22 -0.57 -0.83 -1.93
C VAL A 22 -0.24 -2.14 -1.24
N ARG A 23 0.84 -2.16 -0.44
CA ARG A 23 1.21 -3.36 0.31
C ARG A 23 0.13 -3.74 1.32
N ILE A 24 -0.41 -2.75 2.03
CA ILE A 24 -1.48 -2.98 3.01
C ILE A 24 -2.73 -3.50 2.30
N ASP A 25 -3.11 -2.88 1.19
CA ASP A 25 -4.27 -3.29 0.41
C ASP A 25 -4.11 -4.72 -0.11
N LEU A 26 -2.92 -5.07 -0.59
CA LEU A 26 -2.64 -6.42 -1.04
C LEU A 26 -2.74 -7.43 0.11
N ALA A 27 -2.14 -7.10 1.24
CA ALA A 27 -2.20 -7.98 2.41
C ALA A 27 -3.63 -8.18 2.89
N ALA A 28 -4.44 -7.11 2.88
CA ALA A 28 -5.85 -7.20 3.24
C ALA A 28 -6.63 -8.07 2.26
N ALA A 29 -6.34 -7.95 0.96
CA ALA A 29 -6.99 -8.76 -0.06
C ALA A 29 -6.64 -10.24 0.08
N VAL A 30 -5.37 -10.55 0.34
CA VAL A 30 -4.93 -11.93 0.57
C VAL A 30 -5.59 -12.50 1.82
N SER A 31 -5.65 -11.72 2.89
CA SER A 31 -6.30 -12.13 4.14
C SER A 31 -7.78 -12.42 3.92
N ALA A 32 -8.48 -11.53 3.20
CA ALA A 32 -9.90 -11.72 2.89
C ALA A 32 -10.13 -12.97 2.05
N LEU A 33 -9.26 -13.21 1.07
CA LEU A 33 -9.36 -14.40 0.24
C LEU A 33 -9.16 -15.68 1.06
N ARG A 34 -8.17 -15.70 1.93
CA ARG A 34 -7.93 -16.84 2.81
C ARG A 34 -9.10 -17.12 3.72
N GLN A 35 -9.71 -16.06 4.26
CA GLN A 35 -10.89 -16.22 5.10
C GLN A 35 -12.05 -16.77 4.30
N ALA A 36 -12.26 -16.28 3.10
CA ALA A 36 -13.33 -16.79 2.23
C ALA A 36 -13.12 -18.26 1.90
N LEU A 37 -11.88 -18.66 1.58
CA LEU A 37 -11.56 -20.06 1.31
C LEU A 37 -11.69 -20.93 2.56
N GLY A 38 -11.36 -20.38 3.72
CA GLY A 38 -11.52 -21.08 4.99
C GLY A 38 -12.95 -21.32 5.39
N LEU A 39 -13.89 -20.55 4.82
CA LEU A 39 -15.32 -20.74 5.07
C LEU A 39 -15.97 -21.73 4.10
N LEU A 40 -15.26 -22.11 3.05
CA LEU A 40 -15.78 -23.09 2.10
C LEU A 40 -15.62 -24.51 2.66
N PRO A 41 -16.67 -25.32 2.55
CA PRO A 41 -16.54 -26.74 2.93
C PRO A 41 -15.60 -27.45 1.97
N THR A 42 -14.72 -28.23 2.51
CA THR A 42 -13.76 -29.01 1.72
C THR A 42 -14.18 -30.47 1.63
#